data_06b16ed0019696fffc6439116fbb156c
#
_entry.id   06b16ed0019696fffc6439116fbb156c
#
_cell.length_a   1.000
_cell.length_b   1.000
_cell.length_c   1.000
_cell.angle_alpha   90.00
_cell.angle_beta   90.00
_cell.angle_gamma   90.00
#
_symmetry.space_group_name_H-M   'P 1'
#
loop_
_entity.id
_entity.type
_entity.pdbx_description
1 polymer ?
#
loop_
_entity_poly.entity_id
_entity_poly.type
_entity_poly.pdbx_seq_one_letter_code
_entity_poly.pdbx_strand_id
1 'polypeptide(L)'
;MKVLLVNGSSKANGNTARALAEVAEQLNVEGIDTEVFQLGAKPIRDCIGCGLCGKLGGRCTFDDDVVNELIAAAEQADGFVFGSPVYYAHPSGRILSALDRAFYAGGHAF
;
A
#
# COMPACT_ATOMS: atom_id res chain seq x y z
N MET A 1 3.66 -3.87 -18.26
CA MET A 1 3.87 -4.20 -16.83
C MET A 1 3.88 -2.92 -16.01
N LYS A 2 3.19 -2.93 -14.90
CA LYS A 2 3.09 -1.79 -13.98
C LYS A 2 3.44 -2.22 -12.56
N VAL A 3 4.26 -1.43 -11.88
CA VAL A 3 4.63 -1.66 -10.48
C VAL A 3 4.04 -0.56 -9.62
N LEU A 4 3.34 -0.96 -8.56
CA LEU A 4 2.77 -0.06 -7.56
C LEU A 4 3.78 0.07 -6.40
N LEU A 5 4.19 1.30 -6.10
CA LEU A 5 5.10 1.58 -5.00
C LEU A 5 4.29 2.25 -3.88
N VAL A 6 4.20 1.60 -2.74
CA VAL A 6 3.38 2.07 -1.62
C VAL A 6 4.26 2.75 -0.58
N ASN A 7 3.99 4.02 -0.32
CA ASN A 7 4.70 4.79 0.69
C ASN A 7 4.00 4.69 2.04
N GLY A 8 4.62 3.95 2.96
CA GLY A 8 4.13 3.73 4.32
C GLY A 8 4.54 4.83 5.32
N SER A 9 5.14 5.91 4.83
CA SER A 9 5.44 7.08 5.67
C SER A 9 4.27 8.05 5.65
N SER A 10 4.07 8.74 6.78
CA SER A 10 3.13 9.87 6.83
C SER A 10 3.62 11.09 6.04
N LYS A 11 4.90 11.09 5.66
CA LYS A 11 5.52 12.19 4.92
C LYS A 11 5.59 11.85 3.44
N ALA A 12 4.93 12.65 2.61
CA ALA A 12 4.91 12.43 1.16
C ALA A 12 6.28 12.67 0.49
N ASN A 13 7.15 13.47 1.09
CA ASN A 13 8.43 13.88 0.51
C ASN A 13 9.61 13.63 1.45
N GLY A 14 9.53 12.61 2.29
CA GLY A 14 10.59 12.24 3.22
C GLY A 14 11.57 11.23 2.62
N ASN A 15 12.33 10.56 3.50
CA ASN A 15 13.36 9.61 3.09
C ASN A 15 12.78 8.37 2.41
N THR A 16 11.65 7.87 2.88
CA THR A 16 10.96 6.73 2.25
C THR A 16 10.55 7.09 0.81
N ALA A 17 9.98 8.27 0.60
CA ALA A 17 9.61 8.74 -0.73
C ALA A 17 10.83 8.85 -1.64
N ARG A 18 11.97 9.32 -1.12
CA ARG A 18 13.21 9.43 -1.88
C ARG A 18 13.73 8.06 -2.31
N ALA A 19 13.68 7.07 -1.42
CA ALA A 19 14.07 5.70 -1.76
C ALA A 19 13.16 5.09 -2.82
N LEU A 20 11.84 5.27 -2.68
CA LEU A 20 10.87 4.78 -3.66
C LEU A 20 11.06 5.47 -5.02
N ALA A 21 11.40 6.75 -5.03
CA ALA A 21 11.66 7.49 -6.27
C ALA A 21 12.87 6.91 -7.03
N GLU A 22 13.91 6.48 -6.33
CA GLU A 22 15.06 5.81 -6.95
C GLU A 22 14.66 4.49 -7.60
N VAL A 23 13.84 3.68 -6.89
CA VAL A 23 13.34 2.43 -7.44
C VAL A 23 12.48 2.70 -8.67
N ALA A 24 11.57 3.66 -8.60
CA ALA A 24 10.68 4.01 -9.71
C ALA A 24 11.48 4.47 -10.94
N GLU A 25 12.49 5.30 -10.74
CA GLU A 25 13.34 5.77 -11.83
C GLU A 25 14.01 4.61 -12.55
N GLN A 26 14.60 3.67 -11.80
CA GLN A 26 15.25 2.51 -12.40
C GLN A 26 14.26 1.60 -13.13
N LEU A 27 13.08 1.38 -12.58
CA LEU A 27 12.02 0.61 -13.25
C LEU A 27 11.60 1.28 -14.56
N ASN A 28 11.41 2.59 -14.54
CA ASN A 28 11.04 3.34 -15.74
C ASN A 28 12.11 3.28 -16.83
N VAL A 29 13.38 3.31 -16.44
CA VAL A 29 14.51 3.14 -17.40
C VAL A 29 14.40 1.78 -18.11
N GLU A 30 13.95 0.74 -17.39
CA GLU A 30 13.76 -0.61 -17.96
C GLU A 30 12.41 -0.78 -18.69
N GLY A 31 11.67 0.31 -18.91
CA GLY A 31 10.39 0.26 -19.62
C GLY A 31 9.20 -0.23 -18.78
N ILE A 32 9.34 -0.25 -17.49
CA ILE A 32 8.28 -0.65 -16.56
C ILE A 32 7.57 0.58 -16.03
N ASP A 33 6.25 0.64 -16.19
CA ASP A 33 5.44 1.73 -15.66
C ASP A 33 5.37 1.68 -14.13
N THR A 34 5.34 2.82 -13.49
CA THR A 34 5.28 2.92 -12.04
C THR A 34 4.19 3.87 -11.58
N GLU A 35 3.64 3.58 -10.42
CA GLU A 35 2.71 4.46 -9.73
C GLU A 35 3.06 4.47 -8.25
N VAL A 36 3.08 5.65 -7.63
CA VAL A 36 3.32 5.78 -6.19
C VAL A 36 1.99 6.01 -5.49
N PHE A 37 1.70 5.16 -4.51
CA PHE A 37 0.51 5.26 -3.66
C PHE A 37 0.93 5.75 -2.27
N GLN A 38 0.35 6.87 -1.84
CA GLN A 38 0.64 7.46 -0.54
C GLN A 38 -0.40 7.00 0.47
N LEU A 39 0.04 6.38 1.57
CA LEU A 39 -0.89 6.06 2.66
C LEU A 39 -1.37 7.30 3.41
N GLY A 40 -0.54 8.35 3.43
CA GLY A 40 -0.91 9.61 4.05
C GLY A 40 -0.71 9.63 5.57
N ALA A 41 -1.15 10.70 6.20
CA ALA A 41 -0.95 10.94 7.63
C ALA A 41 -2.19 10.61 8.48
N LYS A 42 -3.34 10.39 7.89
CA LYS A 42 -4.56 10.04 8.62
C LYS A 42 -4.46 8.64 9.23
N PRO A 43 -5.11 8.39 10.36
CA PRO A 43 -5.12 7.07 10.96
C PRO A 43 -5.66 6.00 10.00
N ILE A 44 -5.04 4.82 10.04
CA ILE A 44 -5.50 3.65 9.30
C ILE A 44 -5.83 2.56 10.32
N ARG A 45 -7.05 2.05 10.25
CA ARG A 45 -7.49 0.97 11.14
C ARG A 45 -6.74 -0.31 10.81
N ASP A 46 -6.44 -1.09 11.83
CA ASP A 46 -5.98 -2.46 11.67
C ASP A 46 -7.15 -3.39 11.27
N CYS A 47 -6.84 -4.62 10.90
CA CYS A 47 -7.84 -5.66 10.66
C CYS A 47 -8.34 -6.22 11.99
N ILE A 48 -9.66 -6.29 12.16
CA ILE A 48 -10.28 -6.89 13.34
C ILE A 48 -10.79 -8.32 13.10
N GLY A 49 -10.52 -8.88 11.94
CA GLY A 49 -10.89 -10.25 11.62
C GLY A 49 -12.40 -10.49 11.50
N CYS A 50 -13.18 -9.48 11.16
CA CYS A 50 -14.65 -9.60 11.11
C CYS A 50 -15.17 -10.49 9.98
N GLY A 51 -14.37 -10.75 8.95
CA GLY A 51 -14.74 -11.63 7.83
C GLY A 51 -15.73 -11.04 6.83
N LEU A 52 -16.18 -9.79 7.00
CA LEU A 52 -17.19 -9.17 6.13
C LEU A 52 -16.67 -8.93 4.70
N CYS A 53 -15.37 -8.81 4.53
CA CYS A 53 -14.75 -8.61 3.21
C CYS A 53 -15.09 -9.75 2.23
N GLY A 54 -15.31 -10.96 2.73
CA GLY A 54 -15.74 -12.09 1.89
C GLY A 54 -17.09 -11.87 1.21
N LYS A 55 -17.92 -11.01 1.78
CA LYS A 55 -19.25 -10.67 1.23
C LYS A 55 -19.22 -9.39 0.37
N LEU A 56 -18.10 -8.68 0.38
CA LEU A 56 -17.96 -7.36 -0.27
C LEU A 56 -17.12 -7.42 -1.56
N GLY A 57 -16.90 -8.61 -2.09
CA GLY A 57 -16.20 -8.76 -3.36
C GLY A 57 -14.73 -8.35 -3.31
N GLY A 58 -14.07 -8.57 -2.17
CA GLY A 58 -12.65 -8.25 -2.03
C GLY A 58 -12.37 -6.83 -1.59
N ARG A 59 -13.29 -6.22 -0.87
CA ARG A 59 -13.14 -4.91 -0.23
C ARG A 59 -13.32 -5.01 1.27
N CYS A 60 -12.64 -4.16 2.03
CA CYS A 60 -12.83 -4.06 3.47
C CYS A 60 -14.14 -3.34 3.79
N THR A 61 -14.82 -3.76 4.86
CA THR A 61 -16.02 -3.08 5.33
C THR A 61 -15.72 -1.67 5.86
N PHE A 62 -14.52 -1.44 6.38
CA PHE A 62 -14.08 -0.11 6.79
C PHE A 62 -13.61 0.67 5.56
N ASP A 63 -14.30 1.75 5.24
CA ASP A 63 -14.02 2.56 4.07
C ASP A 63 -13.82 4.04 4.42
N ASP A 64 -13.39 4.33 5.64
CA ASP A 64 -13.08 5.67 6.13
C ASP A 64 -11.59 6.02 6.02
N ASP A 65 -10.84 5.24 5.24
CA ASP A 65 -9.43 5.46 4.97
C ASP A 65 -9.06 4.99 3.55
N VAL A 66 -7.76 4.86 3.25
CA VAL A 66 -7.27 4.62 1.89
C VAL A 66 -7.13 3.13 1.53
N VAL A 67 -7.49 2.20 2.40
CA VAL A 67 -7.19 0.78 2.16
C VAL A 67 -7.93 0.22 0.96
N ASN A 68 -9.22 0.53 0.79
CA ASN A 68 -9.96 0.08 -0.39
C ASN A 68 -9.45 0.71 -1.69
N GLU A 69 -8.96 1.96 -1.63
CA GLU A 69 -8.29 2.60 -2.76
C GLU A 69 -6.97 1.88 -3.09
N LEU A 70 -6.22 1.46 -2.07
CA LEU A 70 -5.00 0.67 -2.27
C LEU A 70 -5.30 -0.66 -2.97
N ILE A 71 -6.35 -1.36 -2.54
CA ILE A 71 -6.78 -2.61 -3.19
C ILE A 71 -7.12 -2.36 -4.66
N ALA A 72 -7.89 -1.30 -4.95
CA ALA A 72 -8.25 -0.94 -6.32
C ALA A 72 -7.02 -0.62 -7.18
N ALA A 73 -6.04 0.09 -6.63
CA ALA A 73 -4.79 0.37 -7.33
C ALA A 73 -3.98 -0.92 -7.56
N ALA A 74 -3.97 -1.82 -6.59
CA ALA A 74 -3.28 -3.10 -6.70
C ALA A 74 -3.84 -3.98 -7.82
N GLU A 75 -5.15 -3.94 -8.03
CA GLU A 75 -5.79 -4.70 -9.12
C GLU A 75 -5.28 -4.30 -10.51
N GLN A 76 -4.72 -3.11 -10.64
CA GLN A 76 -4.18 -2.59 -11.90
C GLN A 76 -2.66 -2.77 -12.02
N ALA A 77 -2.02 -3.38 -11.04
CA ALA A 77 -0.57 -3.54 -11.00
C ALA A 77 -0.15 -4.99 -11.15
N ASP A 78 1.06 -5.19 -11.63
CA ASP A 78 1.66 -6.52 -11.80
C ASP A 78 2.71 -6.83 -10.73
N GLY A 79 3.24 -5.80 -10.08
CA GLY A 79 4.24 -5.95 -9.04
C GLY A 79 4.14 -4.86 -7.99
N PHE A 80 4.76 -5.10 -6.85
CA PHE A 80 4.61 -4.22 -5.69
C PHE A 80 5.93 -3.96 -5.01
N VAL A 81 6.12 -2.71 -4.56
CA VAL A 81 7.23 -2.31 -3.69
C VAL A 81 6.65 -1.56 -2.50
N PHE A 82 6.95 -2.03 -1.31
CA PHE A 82 6.46 -1.38 -0.09
C PHE A 82 7.62 -0.66 0.59
N GLY A 83 7.49 0.65 0.76
CA GLY A 83 8.46 1.47 1.48
C GLY A 83 7.92 1.89 2.83
N SER A 84 8.77 1.88 3.84
CA SER A 84 8.39 2.27 5.20
C SER A 84 9.54 2.91 5.94
N PRO A 85 9.28 3.93 6.76
CA PRO A 85 10.25 4.30 7.79
C PRO A 85 10.39 3.18 8.81
N VAL A 86 11.50 3.18 9.53
CA VAL A 86 11.76 2.21 10.60
C VAL A 86 11.47 2.88 11.94
N TYR A 87 10.50 2.35 12.68
CA TYR A 87 10.19 2.76 14.03
C TYR A 87 10.36 1.57 14.95
N TYR A 88 11.24 1.70 15.93
CA TYR A 88 11.49 0.64 16.91
C TYR A 88 11.85 -0.71 16.25
N ALA A 89 12.71 -0.64 15.23
CA ALA A 89 13.25 -1.79 14.50
C ALA A 89 12.22 -2.58 13.67
N HIS A 90 11.06 -1.99 13.34
CA HIS A 90 10.06 -2.61 12.46
C HIS A 90 9.42 -1.58 11.52
N PRO A 91 8.65 -2.03 10.53
CA PRO A 91 7.92 -1.12 9.65
C PRO A 91 6.91 -0.27 10.42
N SER A 92 6.51 0.86 9.85
CA SER A 92 5.52 1.71 10.49
C SER A 92 4.23 0.96 10.78
N GLY A 93 3.57 1.26 11.90
CA GLY A 93 2.25 0.71 12.21
C GLY A 93 1.23 1.01 11.12
N ARG A 94 1.40 2.13 10.43
CA ARG A 94 0.55 2.56 9.32
C ARG A 94 0.59 1.56 8.16
N ILE A 95 1.79 1.17 7.71
CA ILE A 95 1.89 0.21 6.61
C ILE A 95 1.43 -1.18 7.03
N LEU A 96 1.74 -1.60 8.25
CA LEU A 96 1.29 -2.90 8.74
C LEU A 96 -0.23 -2.97 8.83
N SER A 97 -0.89 -1.95 9.35
CA SER A 97 -2.36 -1.89 9.41
C SER A 97 -2.99 -1.90 8.01
N ALA A 98 -2.42 -1.15 7.09
CA ALA A 98 -2.90 -1.13 5.70
C ALA A 98 -2.76 -2.50 5.04
N LEU A 99 -1.61 -3.14 5.19
CA LEU A 99 -1.34 -4.44 4.56
C LEU A 99 -2.16 -5.57 5.20
N ASP A 100 -2.37 -5.55 6.52
CA ASP A 100 -3.25 -6.53 7.18
C ASP A 100 -4.62 -6.56 6.51
N ARG A 101 -5.21 -5.40 6.27
CA ARG A 101 -6.53 -5.29 5.65
C ARG A 101 -6.48 -5.53 4.14
N ALA A 102 -5.49 -4.96 3.47
CA ALA A 102 -5.36 -5.10 2.02
C ALA A 102 -5.15 -6.56 1.61
N PHE A 103 -4.28 -7.28 2.29
CA PHE A 103 -4.02 -8.68 1.97
C PHE A 103 -5.19 -9.59 2.35
N TYR A 104 -5.84 -9.33 3.48
CA TYR A 104 -6.97 -10.17 3.90
C TYR A 104 -8.20 -9.95 3.02
N ALA A 105 -8.55 -8.71 2.74
CA ALA A 105 -9.72 -8.39 1.92
C ALA A 105 -9.44 -8.51 0.42
N GLY A 106 -8.29 -8.04 -0.02
CA GLY A 106 -7.94 -7.90 -1.42
C GLY A 106 -6.81 -8.81 -1.89
N GLY A 107 -6.63 -9.97 -1.25
CA GLY A 107 -5.54 -10.88 -1.60
C GLY A 107 -5.49 -11.30 -3.05
N HIS A 108 -6.61 -11.23 -3.76
CA HIS A 108 -6.66 -11.49 -5.20
C HIS A 108 -5.88 -10.47 -6.04
N ALA A 109 -5.59 -9.30 -5.49
CA ALA A 109 -4.95 -8.18 -6.19
C ALA A 109 -3.42 -8.16 -6.02
N PHE A 110 -2.90 -8.95 -5.07
CA PHE A 110 -1.46 -8.93 -4.74
C PHE A 110 -0.72 -10.20 -5.12
#